data_70c6de3b4ffea141a6cc2cbf91fdc640
#
_entry.id   70c6de3b4ffea141a6cc2cbf91fdc640
#
_cell.length_a   1.000
_cell.length_b   1.000
_cell.length_c   1.000
_cell.angle_alpha   90.00
_cell.angle_beta   90.00
_cell.angle_gamma   90.00
#
_symmetry.space_group_name_H-M   'P 1'
#
loop_
_entity.id
_entity.type
_entity.pdbx_description
1 polymer ?
#
loop_
_entity_poly.entity_id
_entity_poly.type
_entity_poly.pdbx_seq_one_letter_code
_entity_poly.pdbx_strand_id
1 'polypeptide(L)'
;MKIKAQVAMVLNLDKCIGCHTCSVTCKNTWTNRPGAEYMWFNNVETKPGVGYPKRWEDQEHYKGGWVLNRKGKLELKSGSRISKIALGKIFYNPDMPLIKDYYEPWNYNYEHLTTAKSGKHSPVARAYSEITGDNIEIEWGPNWEDDLAGGHVTGPKDPNIQKIEEDIKFQFDETFMMYLPRLCEHCLNPSCVASCPSGAMYKRDEDGIVLVDQDACRGWRYCMTGCPYKKVYFNWKTNKAEKCTFCFPRIEAGMPTVCSETCTGRMRYLGVLLYDADRVHEAASAVDEKDLYEKQLDIFLNPFDEEVIAQAEKDGIGYDWIEAAQNSPIYKLAIEYKLAFPLHPEFRTMPMVWYCPPLSPIMSYFEGKNTTQNPDAIFPAIEEMRLPIEYLANIFTAGDTEPVKGALQRMAMMRSYMRSQVTQQPFDTSRLERLGITERQTKDMYRLLGLAKYEDRFVIPTSHKETYLDTYHAQGSTGYKYGGEHFGDNCEGCGVAVGSGKTGQEIYNENFYGGIFRD
;
A
#
# COMPACT_ATOMS: atom_id res chain seq x y z
N MET A 1 13.25 4.66 25.25
CA MET A 1 12.03 4.46 24.47
C MET A 1 11.48 5.82 24.10
N LYS A 2 11.39 6.10 22.80
CA LYS A 2 10.77 7.31 22.25
C LYS A 2 9.53 6.90 21.48
N ILE A 3 8.35 7.24 22.00
CA ILE A 3 7.09 6.86 21.41
C ILE A 3 6.68 7.85 20.32
N LYS A 4 6.27 7.31 19.17
CA LYS A 4 5.65 8.05 18.07
C LYS A 4 4.36 7.37 17.65
N ALA A 5 3.49 8.15 17.02
CA ALA A 5 2.27 7.65 16.41
C ALA A 5 2.40 7.63 14.89
N GLN A 6 1.75 6.67 14.24
CA GLN A 6 1.67 6.64 12.78
C GLN A 6 0.31 6.15 12.31
N VAL A 7 -0.22 6.82 11.30
CA VAL A 7 -1.38 6.34 10.55
C VAL A 7 -0.94 5.16 9.68
N ALA A 8 -1.71 4.09 9.73
CA ALA A 8 -1.44 2.84 9.03
C ALA A 8 -2.69 2.32 8.32
N MET A 9 -2.51 1.36 7.41
CA MET A 9 -3.59 0.75 6.65
C MET A 9 -3.48 -0.77 6.68
N VAL A 10 -4.63 -1.46 6.74
CA VAL A 10 -4.72 -2.90 6.44
C VAL A 10 -5.58 -3.10 5.19
N LEU A 11 -5.16 -4.04 4.35
CA LEU A 11 -5.85 -4.49 3.15
C LEU A 11 -6.22 -5.96 3.30
N ASN A 12 -7.51 -6.25 3.37
CA ASN A 12 -7.99 -7.64 3.42
C ASN A 12 -8.13 -8.19 2.00
N LEU A 13 -7.11 -8.91 1.53
CA LEU A 13 -7.05 -9.45 0.16
C LEU A 13 -8.14 -10.47 -0.12
N ASP A 14 -8.65 -11.14 0.91
CA ASP A 14 -9.74 -12.11 0.79
C ASP A 14 -11.04 -11.50 0.22
N LYS A 15 -11.19 -10.18 0.31
CA LYS A 15 -12.34 -9.43 -0.21
C LYS A 15 -12.04 -8.65 -1.50
N CYS A 16 -10.82 -8.68 -1.99
CA CYS A 16 -10.47 -7.96 -3.21
C CYS A 16 -10.96 -8.73 -4.44
N ILE A 17 -11.78 -8.08 -5.24
CA ILE A 17 -12.34 -8.63 -6.48
C ILE A 17 -11.71 -8.05 -7.75
N GLY A 18 -10.63 -7.27 -7.62
CA GLY A 18 -9.95 -6.67 -8.76
C GLY A 18 -10.76 -5.61 -9.52
N CYS A 19 -11.75 -4.97 -8.90
CA CYS A 19 -12.64 -4.03 -9.58
C CYS A 19 -12.00 -2.68 -9.97
N HIS A 20 -10.78 -2.40 -9.54
CA HIS A 20 -10.00 -1.19 -9.82
C HIS A 20 -10.63 0.15 -9.41
N THR A 21 -11.79 0.16 -8.77
CA THR A 21 -12.44 1.42 -8.31
C THR A 21 -11.48 2.29 -7.48
N CYS A 22 -10.73 1.68 -6.57
CA CYS A 22 -9.73 2.39 -5.76
C CYS A 22 -8.60 3.00 -6.60
N SER A 23 -8.21 2.37 -7.71
CA SER A 23 -7.17 2.87 -8.62
C SER A 23 -7.67 4.05 -9.45
N VAL A 24 -8.86 3.91 -10.03
CA VAL A 24 -9.47 4.95 -10.88
C VAL A 24 -9.79 6.20 -10.06
N THR A 25 -10.37 6.05 -8.87
CA THR A 25 -10.70 7.20 -8.02
C THR A 25 -9.43 7.91 -7.54
N CYS A 26 -8.41 7.17 -7.13
CA CYS A 26 -7.12 7.74 -6.77
C CYS A 26 -6.47 8.46 -7.97
N LYS A 27 -6.56 7.89 -9.17
CA LYS A 27 -6.08 8.48 -10.42
C LYS A 27 -6.74 9.82 -10.67
N ASN A 28 -8.06 9.87 -10.63
CA ASN A 28 -8.82 11.08 -10.90
C ASN A 28 -8.55 12.18 -9.86
N THR A 29 -8.34 11.80 -8.60
CA THR A 29 -8.08 12.76 -7.54
C THR A 29 -6.67 13.35 -7.59
N TRP A 30 -5.66 12.52 -7.89
CA TRP A 30 -4.26 12.91 -7.67
C TRP A 30 -3.40 13.01 -8.92
N THR A 31 -3.60 12.18 -9.92
CA THR A 31 -2.65 12.01 -11.03
C THR A 31 -3.26 12.19 -12.42
N ASN A 32 -4.51 12.63 -12.52
CA ASN A 32 -5.13 12.97 -13.80
C ASN A 32 -4.80 14.42 -14.19
N ARG A 33 -3.51 14.68 -14.45
CA ARG A 33 -3.00 16.01 -14.77
C ARG A 33 -1.69 15.92 -15.57
N PRO A 34 -1.32 17.01 -16.30
CA PRO A 34 -0.18 17.01 -17.20
C PRO A 34 1.13 16.58 -16.53
N GLY A 35 1.83 15.64 -17.17
CA GLY A 35 3.10 15.06 -16.72
C GLY A 35 2.97 13.96 -15.67
N ALA A 36 1.74 13.69 -15.19
CA ALA A 36 1.43 12.65 -14.18
C ALA A 36 0.50 11.55 -14.74
N GLU A 37 0.19 11.57 -16.03
CA GLU A 37 -0.81 10.69 -16.64
C GLU A 37 -0.44 9.22 -16.52
N TYR A 38 0.84 8.87 -16.57
CA TYR A 38 1.33 7.51 -16.42
C TYR A 38 1.41 7.05 -14.96
N MET A 39 1.28 7.96 -13.99
CA MET A 39 1.40 7.65 -12.56
C MET A 39 0.15 6.96 -12.05
N TRP A 40 0.37 5.90 -11.28
CA TRP A 40 -0.68 5.21 -10.54
C TRP A 40 -0.26 5.09 -9.08
N PHE A 41 -0.67 6.04 -8.25
CA PHE A 41 -0.36 6.01 -6.81
C PHE A 41 -0.93 4.78 -6.13
N ASN A 42 -2.12 4.36 -6.55
CA ASN A 42 -2.70 3.07 -6.19
C ASN A 42 -3.02 2.30 -7.46
N ASN A 43 -2.57 1.06 -7.55
CA ASN A 43 -2.94 0.12 -8.59
C ASN A 43 -3.28 -1.24 -7.98
N VAL A 44 -3.97 -2.09 -8.71
CA VAL A 44 -4.27 -3.46 -8.30
C VAL A 44 -3.58 -4.40 -9.27
N GLU A 45 -2.75 -5.27 -8.75
CA GLU A 45 -2.00 -6.26 -9.53
C GLU A 45 -2.66 -7.63 -9.40
N THR A 46 -2.69 -8.39 -10.48
CA THR A 46 -2.95 -9.82 -10.39
C THR A 46 -1.66 -10.53 -10.01
N LYS A 47 -1.69 -11.41 -9.03
CA LYS A 47 -0.56 -12.20 -8.58
C LYS A 47 -0.89 -13.71 -8.69
N PRO A 48 0.05 -14.50 -9.26
CA PRO A 48 1.34 -14.12 -9.86
C PRO A 48 1.18 -13.24 -11.10
N GLY A 49 2.11 -12.33 -11.34
CA GLY A 49 2.04 -11.39 -12.47
C GLY A 49 3.20 -10.39 -12.49
N VAL A 50 3.26 -9.63 -13.58
CA VAL A 50 4.39 -8.73 -13.87
C VAL A 50 4.51 -7.55 -12.92
N GLY A 51 3.37 -7.02 -12.45
CA GLY A 51 3.35 -5.83 -11.61
C GLY A 51 3.51 -4.51 -12.38
N TYR A 52 3.38 -3.39 -11.65
CA TYR A 52 3.59 -2.03 -12.17
C TYR A 52 4.42 -1.19 -11.18
N PRO A 53 5.61 -0.75 -11.54
CA PRO A 53 6.37 -0.98 -12.80
C PRO A 53 6.64 -2.46 -13.08
N LYS A 54 6.82 -2.78 -14.36
CA LYS A 54 7.03 -4.17 -14.80
C LYS A 54 8.18 -4.81 -14.01
N ARG A 55 7.90 -5.95 -13.36
CA ARG A 55 8.86 -6.73 -12.56
C ARG A 55 9.53 -5.95 -11.42
N TRP A 56 8.78 -5.08 -10.77
CA TRP A 56 9.31 -4.24 -9.68
C TRP A 56 9.95 -5.05 -8.53
N GLU A 57 9.56 -6.31 -8.33
CA GLU A 57 10.12 -7.21 -7.32
C GLU A 57 11.54 -7.69 -7.66
N ASP A 58 12.00 -7.50 -8.91
CA ASP A 58 13.37 -7.80 -9.32
C ASP A 58 14.35 -6.74 -8.77
N GLN A 59 14.77 -6.93 -7.54
CA GLN A 59 15.67 -6.01 -6.85
C GLN A 59 17.14 -6.12 -7.27
N GLU A 60 17.50 -7.12 -8.06
CA GLU A 60 18.82 -7.16 -8.73
C GLU A 60 18.87 -6.12 -9.87
N HIS A 61 17.76 -5.97 -10.56
CA HIS A 61 17.63 -4.96 -11.61
C HIS A 61 17.37 -3.54 -11.04
N TYR A 62 16.37 -3.39 -10.17
CA TYR A 62 15.92 -2.07 -9.70
C TYR A 62 16.65 -1.53 -8.47
N LYS A 63 17.33 -2.40 -7.72
CA LYS A 63 18.24 -2.04 -6.62
C LYS A 63 17.66 -1.08 -5.59
N GLY A 64 16.47 -1.36 -5.05
CA GLY A 64 15.84 -0.56 -4.00
C GLY A 64 15.98 -1.14 -2.59
N GLY A 65 15.66 -0.33 -1.57
CA GLY A 65 15.59 -0.75 -0.19
C GLY A 65 16.93 -0.76 0.56
N TRP A 66 16.94 -1.50 1.66
CA TRP A 66 18.09 -1.65 2.54
C TRP A 66 18.69 -3.06 2.41
N VAL A 67 19.99 -3.16 2.63
CA VAL A 67 20.71 -4.43 2.72
C VAL A 67 21.67 -4.39 3.90
N LEU A 68 21.97 -5.55 4.48
CA LEU A 68 23.04 -5.67 5.45
C LEU A 68 24.38 -5.81 4.74
N ASN A 69 25.36 -5.00 5.13
CA ASN A 69 26.74 -5.19 4.69
C ASN A 69 27.40 -6.35 5.48
N ARG A 70 28.61 -6.74 5.08
CA ARG A 70 29.37 -7.79 5.74
C ARG A 70 29.67 -7.54 7.24
N LYS A 71 29.45 -6.33 7.73
CA LYS A 71 29.63 -5.93 9.14
C LYS A 71 28.30 -5.86 9.90
N GLY A 72 27.19 -6.34 9.31
CA GLY A 72 25.86 -6.29 9.91
C GLY A 72 25.24 -4.88 9.99
N LYS A 73 25.75 -3.90 9.24
CA LYS A 73 25.18 -2.55 9.20
C LYS A 73 24.28 -2.38 7.98
N LEU A 74 23.17 -1.67 8.17
CA LEU A 74 22.26 -1.31 7.07
C LEU A 74 22.96 -0.35 6.10
N GLU A 75 22.86 -0.67 4.82
CA GLU A 75 23.29 0.18 3.71
C GLU A 75 22.17 0.26 2.67
N LEU A 76 22.03 1.42 2.03
CA LEU A 76 21.10 1.58 0.92
C LEU A 76 21.55 0.77 -0.28
N LYS A 77 20.68 -0.06 -0.83
CA LYS A 77 20.89 -0.79 -2.09
C LYS A 77 20.82 0.16 -3.31
N SER A 78 20.27 1.35 -3.13
CA SER A 78 20.15 2.38 -4.16
C SER A 78 21.46 3.16 -4.34
N GLY A 79 22.30 2.71 -5.25
CA GLY A 79 23.51 3.42 -5.68
C GLY A 79 24.82 2.70 -5.33
N SER A 80 25.82 2.91 -6.19
CA SER A 80 27.17 2.37 -6.03
C SER A 80 28.04 3.27 -5.16
N ARG A 81 28.91 2.68 -4.31
CA ARG A 81 29.94 3.42 -3.54
C ARG A 81 30.84 4.26 -4.44
N ILE A 82 31.10 3.79 -5.66
CA ILE A 82 31.98 4.46 -6.64
C ILE A 82 31.28 5.70 -7.23
N SER A 83 29.95 5.72 -7.35
CA SER A 83 29.20 6.88 -7.86
C SER A 83 29.20 8.06 -6.87
N LYS A 84 29.45 7.82 -5.57
CA LYS A 84 29.56 8.88 -4.57
C LYS A 84 30.89 9.65 -4.66
N ILE A 85 31.92 9.09 -5.30
CA ILE A 85 33.27 9.65 -5.34
C ILE A 85 33.49 10.52 -6.61
N ALA A 86 32.76 10.28 -7.68
CA ALA A 86 32.91 11.04 -8.92
C ALA A 86 31.87 12.17 -8.98
N LEU A 87 32.28 13.40 -8.71
CA LEU A 87 31.47 14.63 -8.78
C LEU A 87 30.62 14.76 -10.06
N GLY A 88 31.10 14.26 -11.18
CA GLY A 88 30.36 14.23 -12.45
C GLY A 88 29.23 13.19 -12.51
N LYS A 89 29.13 12.28 -11.54
CA LYS A 89 28.12 11.21 -11.47
C LYS A 89 27.08 11.42 -10.36
N ILE A 90 27.15 12.48 -9.59
CA ILE A 90 26.22 12.77 -8.48
C ILE A 90 24.77 12.80 -8.99
N PHE A 91 24.55 13.31 -10.19
CA PHE A 91 23.24 13.45 -10.82
C PHE A 91 22.87 12.31 -11.76
N TYR A 92 23.78 11.39 -12.01
CA TYR A 92 23.56 10.24 -12.89
C TYR A 92 23.21 9.01 -12.05
N ASN A 93 22.03 8.45 -12.31
CA ASN A 93 21.55 7.25 -11.66
C ASN A 93 21.24 6.17 -12.70
N PRO A 94 22.19 5.24 -12.98
CA PRO A 94 22.02 4.21 -14.00
C PRO A 94 21.03 3.11 -13.60
N ASP A 95 20.75 2.95 -12.30
CA ASP A 95 19.88 1.93 -11.75
C ASP A 95 18.43 2.42 -11.58
N MET A 96 18.14 3.59 -12.10
CA MET A 96 16.79 4.18 -12.03
C MET A 96 15.87 3.48 -13.02
N PRO A 97 14.61 3.19 -12.63
CA PRO A 97 13.60 2.71 -13.57
C PRO A 97 13.44 3.68 -14.74
N LEU A 98 13.44 3.15 -15.96
CA LEU A 98 13.26 3.91 -17.20
C LEU A 98 11.76 4.05 -17.50
N ILE A 99 11.43 5.01 -18.38
CA ILE A 99 10.04 5.23 -18.79
C ILE A 99 9.42 3.99 -19.43
N LYS A 100 10.21 3.16 -20.10
CA LYS A 100 9.76 1.86 -20.65
C LYS A 100 9.36 0.83 -19.61
N ASP A 101 9.83 0.97 -18.36
CA ASP A 101 9.45 0.09 -17.25
C ASP A 101 8.09 0.51 -16.69
N TYR A 102 7.72 1.78 -16.92
CA TYR A 102 6.39 2.34 -16.71
C TYR A 102 5.68 2.50 -18.05
N TYR A 103 4.55 3.19 -18.05
CA TYR A 103 3.96 3.73 -19.27
C TYR A 103 4.47 5.16 -19.49
N GLU A 104 4.71 5.53 -20.75
CA GLU A 104 4.96 6.94 -21.09
C GLU A 104 3.73 7.78 -20.70
N PRO A 105 3.92 9.07 -20.33
CA PRO A 105 2.80 10.01 -20.25
C PRO A 105 2.09 10.05 -21.59
N TRP A 106 0.82 9.76 -21.61
CA TRP A 106 0.03 9.70 -22.84
C TRP A 106 -1.35 10.31 -22.64
N ASN A 107 -1.94 10.76 -23.73
CA ASN A 107 -3.31 11.22 -23.78
C ASN A 107 -3.98 10.73 -25.06
N TYR A 108 -5.30 10.84 -25.16
CA TYR A 108 -6.01 10.54 -26.39
C TYR A 108 -6.17 11.77 -27.24
N ASN A 109 -6.07 11.62 -28.57
CA ASN A 109 -6.40 12.67 -29.52
C ASN A 109 -7.92 12.78 -29.69
N TYR A 110 -8.59 13.38 -28.74
CA TYR A 110 -10.05 13.57 -28.78
C TYR A 110 -10.49 14.56 -29.85
N GLU A 111 -9.64 15.49 -30.26
CA GLU A 111 -9.92 16.44 -31.33
C GLU A 111 -10.18 15.70 -32.66
N HIS A 112 -9.53 14.57 -32.87
CA HIS A 112 -9.77 13.74 -34.06
C HIS A 112 -11.22 13.27 -34.19
N LEU A 113 -11.93 13.04 -33.08
CA LEU A 113 -13.33 12.62 -33.11
C LEU A 113 -14.26 13.68 -33.71
N THR A 114 -13.92 14.96 -33.54
CA THR A 114 -14.73 16.10 -34.01
C THR A 114 -14.27 16.66 -35.35
N THR A 115 -12.99 16.51 -35.68
CA THR A 115 -12.39 17.07 -36.90
C THR A 115 -12.22 16.08 -38.04
N ALA A 116 -12.41 14.77 -37.78
CA ALA A 116 -12.26 13.73 -38.79
C ALA A 116 -13.24 13.92 -39.96
N LYS A 117 -12.73 13.77 -41.17
CA LYS A 117 -13.58 13.81 -42.38
C LYS A 117 -14.55 12.64 -42.38
N SER A 118 -15.75 12.89 -42.91
CA SER A 118 -16.74 11.84 -43.14
C SER A 118 -16.16 10.72 -44.02
N GLY A 119 -16.28 9.49 -43.59
CA GLY A 119 -15.74 8.31 -44.27
C GLY A 119 -16.51 7.02 -43.96
N LYS A 120 -16.05 5.90 -44.49
CA LYS A 120 -16.66 4.58 -44.27
C LYS A 120 -16.46 4.01 -42.87
N HIS A 121 -15.51 4.55 -42.14
CA HIS A 121 -15.13 4.10 -40.79
C HIS A 121 -15.39 5.20 -39.78
N SER A 122 -15.84 4.82 -38.58
CA SER A 122 -15.99 5.75 -37.47
C SER A 122 -14.62 6.26 -37.02
N PRO A 123 -14.47 7.56 -36.70
CA PRO A 123 -13.23 8.08 -36.16
C PRO A 123 -12.96 7.48 -34.79
N VAL A 124 -11.68 7.28 -34.48
CA VAL A 124 -11.22 6.73 -33.20
C VAL A 124 -10.20 7.70 -32.61
N ALA A 125 -10.35 8.04 -31.32
CA ALA A 125 -9.33 8.75 -30.59
C ALA A 125 -8.17 7.78 -30.31
N ARG A 126 -7.00 8.05 -30.89
CA ARG A 126 -5.78 7.26 -30.67
C ARG A 126 -4.99 7.88 -29.54
N ALA A 127 -4.35 7.00 -28.78
CA ALA A 127 -3.39 7.44 -27.78
C ALA A 127 -2.11 7.98 -28.44
N TYR A 128 -1.55 9.02 -27.90
CA TYR A 128 -0.26 9.57 -28.30
C TYR A 128 0.61 9.87 -27.07
N SER A 129 1.92 9.75 -27.25
CA SER A 129 2.90 10.09 -26.22
C SER A 129 2.99 11.61 -26.06
N GLU A 130 2.90 12.10 -24.83
CA GLU A 130 3.13 13.52 -24.52
C GLU A 130 4.62 13.91 -24.56
N ILE A 131 5.52 12.90 -24.65
CA ILE A 131 6.97 13.12 -24.78
C ILE A 131 7.37 13.24 -26.24
N THR A 132 6.96 12.27 -27.08
CA THR A 132 7.38 12.19 -28.49
C THR A 132 6.37 12.80 -29.44
N GLY A 133 5.11 12.90 -29.07
CA GLY A 133 4.01 13.31 -29.94
C GLY A 133 3.54 12.22 -30.91
N ASP A 134 4.16 11.03 -30.89
CA ASP A 134 3.79 9.92 -31.75
C ASP A 134 2.63 9.12 -31.19
N ASN A 135 1.86 8.48 -32.08
CA ASN A 135 0.84 7.54 -31.65
C ASN A 135 1.48 6.32 -30.97
N ILE A 136 0.91 5.92 -29.86
CA ILE A 136 1.31 4.73 -29.12
C ILE A 136 0.19 3.68 -29.11
N GLU A 137 0.57 2.42 -29.05
CA GLU A 137 -0.35 1.34 -28.73
C GLU A 137 -0.40 1.24 -27.20
N ILE A 138 -1.60 1.42 -26.63
CA ILE A 138 -1.82 1.23 -25.21
C ILE A 138 -2.25 -0.21 -25.03
N GLU A 139 -1.43 -0.97 -24.33
CA GLU A 139 -1.92 -2.10 -23.58
C GLU A 139 -2.76 -1.52 -22.42
N TRP A 140 -3.76 -2.24 -21.98
CA TRP A 140 -4.65 -1.84 -20.90
C TRP A 140 -3.87 -1.27 -19.70
N GLY A 141 -4.53 -0.51 -18.83
CA GLY A 141 -3.86 0.14 -17.71
C GLY A 141 -3.00 -0.80 -16.85
N PRO A 142 -2.27 -0.30 -15.85
CA PRO A 142 -1.24 -1.07 -15.14
C PRO A 142 -1.83 -2.33 -14.51
N ASN A 143 -1.48 -3.49 -15.06
CA ASN A 143 -1.91 -4.82 -14.64
C ASN A 143 -3.41 -5.16 -14.85
N TRP A 144 -4.02 -4.54 -15.83
CA TRP A 144 -5.38 -4.88 -16.27
C TRP A 144 -5.36 -5.85 -17.48
N GLU A 145 -4.33 -6.64 -17.57
CA GLU A 145 -4.20 -7.71 -18.56
C GLU A 145 -5.17 -8.82 -18.16
N ASP A 146 -6.21 -8.98 -18.96
CA ASP A 146 -7.40 -9.74 -18.56
C ASP A 146 -7.34 -11.24 -18.83
N ASP A 147 -6.26 -11.75 -19.38
CA ASP A 147 -5.99 -13.18 -19.49
C ASP A 147 -5.43 -13.77 -18.19
N LEU A 148 -6.01 -13.42 -17.05
CA LEU A 148 -5.48 -13.68 -15.71
C LEU A 148 -4.08 -13.09 -15.54
N ALA A 149 -3.89 -11.86 -16.08
CA ALA A 149 -2.62 -11.17 -16.17
C ALA A 149 -1.53 -11.98 -16.88
N GLY A 150 -1.91 -12.85 -17.82
CA GLY A 150 -0.97 -13.73 -18.50
C GLY A 150 -0.26 -14.69 -17.54
N GLY A 151 -0.94 -15.16 -16.48
CA GLY A 151 -0.34 -15.95 -15.40
C GLY A 151 0.49 -17.15 -15.89
N HIS A 152 -0.01 -17.83 -16.93
CA HIS A 152 0.69 -18.93 -17.59
C HIS A 152 2.00 -18.50 -18.30
N VAL A 153 2.12 -17.23 -18.72
CA VAL A 153 3.33 -16.67 -19.35
C VAL A 153 4.23 -16.00 -18.32
N THR A 154 3.63 -15.30 -17.36
CA THR A 154 4.34 -14.43 -16.41
C THR A 154 4.70 -15.16 -15.11
N GLY A 155 3.92 -16.13 -14.69
CA GLY A 155 4.16 -16.91 -13.48
C GLY A 155 5.56 -17.54 -13.46
N PRO A 156 6.01 -18.26 -14.52
CA PRO A 156 7.37 -18.80 -14.58
C PRO A 156 8.50 -17.76 -14.50
N LYS A 157 8.17 -16.47 -14.69
CA LYS A 157 9.13 -15.36 -14.65
C LYS A 157 8.98 -14.50 -13.39
N ASP A 158 8.01 -14.80 -12.53
CA ASP A 158 7.83 -14.11 -11.26
C ASP A 158 8.96 -14.47 -10.29
N PRO A 159 9.68 -13.48 -9.70
CA PRO A 159 10.81 -13.76 -8.81
C PRO A 159 10.43 -14.61 -7.59
N ASN A 160 9.21 -14.51 -7.10
CA ASN A 160 8.74 -15.29 -5.96
C ASN A 160 8.45 -16.74 -6.34
N ILE A 161 7.92 -16.97 -7.55
CA ILE A 161 7.67 -18.33 -8.07
C ILE A 161 8.97 -19.01 -8.48
N GLN A 162 9.95 -18.27 -8.97
CA GLN A 162 11.26 -18.83 -9.33
C GLN A 162 11.99 -19.47 -8.14
N LYS A 163 11.62 -19.15 -6.91
CA LYS A 163 12.14 -19.77 -5.69
C LYS A 163 11.49 -21.12 -5.37
N ILE A 164 10.39 -21.44 -6.03
CA ILE A 164 9.62 -22.66 -5.83
C ILE A 164 10.06 -23.71 -6.86
N GLU A 165 10.04 -25.00 -6.51
CA GLU A 165 10.42 -26.10 -7.41
C GLU A 165 9.61 -26.12 -8.70
N GLU A 166 10.24 -26.48 -9.82
CA GLU A 166 9.64 -26.36 -11.17
C GLU A 166 8.33 -27.13 -11.34
N ASP A 167 8.22 -28.33 -10.77
CA ASP A 167 7.03 -29.17 -10.86
C ASP A 167 5.79 -28.52 -10.21
N ILE A 168 6.02 -27.61 -9.30
CA ILE A 168 4.99 -26.90 -8.55
C ILE A 168 4.47 -25.68 -9.33
N LYS A 169 5.32 -25.04 -10.13
CA LYS A 169 4.97 -23.84 -10.91
C LYS A 169 3.78 -24.04 -11.83
N PHE A 170 3.76 -25.14 -12.56
CA PHE A 170 2.71 -25.42 -13.54
C PHE A 170 1.35 -25.68 -12.91
N GLN A 171 1.34 -26.37 -11.77
CA GLN A 171 0.09 -26.61 -11.03
C GLN A 171 -0.42 -25.33 -10.37
N PHE A 172 0.48 -24.46 -9.97
CA PHE A 172 0.16 -23.19 -9.32
C PHE A 172 -0.51 -22.20 -10.28
N ASP A 173 0.03 -22.01 -11.48
CA ASP A 173 -0.50 -21.08 -12.48
C ASP A 173 -1.93 -21.40 -12.89
N GLU A 174 -2.32 -22.66 -12.82
CA GLU A 174 -3.69 -23.11 -13.13
C GLU A 174 -4.67 -22.95 -11.97
N THR A 175 -4.19 -22.91 -10.73
CA THR A 175 -5.04 -23.07 -9.53
C THR A 175 -5.05 -21.87 -8.59
N PHE A 176 -4.07 -20.97 -8.67
CA PHE A 176 -3.93 -19.87 -7.74
C PHE A 176 -3.80 -18.51 -8.43
N MET A 177 -4.66 -17.61 -8.02
CA MET A 177 -4.61 -16.20 -8.39
C MET A 177 -5.12 -15.35 -7.23
N MET A 178 -4.50 -14.20 -6.98
CA MET A 178 -5.01 -13.20 -6.06
C MET A 178 -4.83 -11.79 -6.62
N TYR A 179 -5.61 -10.85 -6.11
CA TYR A 179 -5.44 -9.43 -6.40
C TYR A 179 -4.66 -8.76 -5.28
N LEU A 180 -3.60 -8.04 -5.65
CA LEU A 180 -2.74 -7.30 -4.72
C LEU A 180 -2.84 -5.78 -5.01
N PRO A 181 -3.69 -5.05 -4.28
CA PRO A 181 -3.68 -3.59 -4.35
C PRO A 181 -2.39 -3.03 -3.78
N ARG A 182 -1.69 -2.22 -4.56
CA ARG A 182 -0.42 -1.62 -4.18
C ARG A 182 -0.48 -0.10 -4.15
N LEU A 183 0.04 0.46 -3.10
CA LEU A 183 0.22 1.90 -2.92
C LEU A 183 1.58 2.17 -2.26
N CYS A 184 1.89 3.42 -1.91
CA CYS A 184 3.08 3.68 -1.10
C CYS A 184 2.91 3.11 0.31
N GLU A 185 3.92 2.44 0.79
CA GLU A 185 3.91 1.75 2.08
C GLU A 185 4.12 2.69 3.30
N HIS A 186 4.45 3.97 3.07
CA HIS A 186 4.73 4.97 4.12
C HIS A 186 5.59 4.43 5.27
N CYS A 187 6.68 3.79 4.92
CA CYS A 187 7.56 2.98 5.75
C CYS A 187 8.03 3.68 7.05
N LEU A 188 8.28 2.91 8.11
CA LEU A 188 8.96 3.40 9.32
C LEU A 188 10.45 3.69 9.05
N ASN A 189 11.09 2.87 8.22
CA ASN A 189 12.49 3.00 7.80
C ASN A 189 12.58 3.30 6.28
N PRO A 190 12.17 4.51 5.83
CA PRO A 190 11.96 4.78 4.41
C PRO A 190 13.27 4.98 3.66
N SER A 191 13.65 4.01 2.84
CA SER A 191 14.84 4.08 1.97
C SER A 191 14.76 5.22 0.94
N CYS A 192 13.56 5.60 0.51
CA CYS A 192 13.38 6.75 -0.39
C CYS A 192 13.75 8.08 0.28
N VAL A 193 13.48 8.24 1.57
CA VAL A 193 13.90 9.42 2.36
C VAL A 193 15.43 9.44 2.48
N ALA A 194 16.00 8.31 2.90
CA ALA A 194 17.45 8.19 3.06
C ALA A 194 18.23 8.35 1.73
N SER A 195 17.59 8.05 0.59
CA SER A 195 18.20 8.20 -0.73
C SER A 195 18.14 9.62 -1.28
N CYS A 196 17.37 10.53 -0.68
CA CYS A 196 17.17 11.88 -1.22
C CYS A 196 18.30 12.82 -0.84
N PRO A 197 19.16 13.27 -1.77
CA PRO A 197 20.30 14.12 -1.41
C PRO A 197 19.90 15.54 -1.01
N SER A 198 18.72 16.03 -1.44
CA SER A 198 18.23 17.37 -1.12
C SER A 198 17.38 17.42 0.16
N GLY A 199 17.09 16.27 0.78
CA GLY A 199 16.17 16.20 1.92
C GLY A 199 14.70 16.49 1.58
N ALA A 200 14.36 16.62 0.30
CA ALA A 200 12.98 16.90 -0.13
C ALA A 200 12.01 15.77 0.18
N MET A 201 12.48 14.53 0.19
CA MET A 201 11.68 13.40 0.65
C MET A 201 11.80 13.32 2.18
N TYR A 202 10.68 13.37 2.88
CA TYR A 202 10.68 13.41 4.35
C TYR A 202 9.49 12.64 4.94
N LYS A 203 9.61 12.29 6.20
CA LYS A 203 8.56 11.65 7.00
C LYS A 203 8.02 12.66 7.99
N ARG A 204 6.71 12.85 8.00
CA ARG A 204 6.02 13.74 8.95
C ARG A 204 6.15 13.19 10.36
N ASP A 205 6.33 14.06 11.32
CA ASP A 205 6.46 13.64 12.73
C ASP A 205 5.09 13.37 13.37
N GLU A 206 4.08 14.11 12.97
CA GLU A 206 2.73 14.07 13.56
C GLU A 206 1.95 12.79 13.23
N ASP A 207 2.08 12.25 12.03
CA ASP A 207 1.30 11.10 11.56
C ASP A 207 2.12 10.02 10.83
N GLY A 208 3.41 10.26 10.67
CA GLY A 208 4.34 9.34 10.03
C GLY A 208 4.17 9.21 8.51
N ILE A 209 3.35 10.03 7.87
CA ILE A 209 3.18 10.02 6.40
C ILE A 209 4.47 10.49 5.73
N VAL A 210 4.93 9.75 4.72
CA VAL A 210 6.11 10.13 3.93
C VAL A 210 5.67 10.98 2.74
N LEU A 211 6.21 12.19 2.63
CA LEU A 211 5.86 13.17 1.60
C LEU A 211 7.09 13.66 0.82
N VAL A 212 6.84 14.50 -0.17
CA VAL A 212 7.85 15.19 -0.98
C VAL A 212 7.63 16.68 -0.86
N ASP A 213 8.61 17.39 -0.34
CA ASP A 213 8.64 18.85 -0.42
C ASP A 213 8.98 19.24 -1.88
N GLN A 214 7.99 19.83 -2.55
CA GLN A 214 8.12 20.17 -3.97
C GLN A 214 9.09 21.32 -4.19
N ASP A 215 9.25 22.24 -3.23
CA ASP A 215 10.19 23.35 -3.32
C ASP A 215 11.64 22.88 -3.19
N ALA A 216 11.89 21.97 -2.25
CA ALA A 216 13.21 21.38 -2.01
C ALA A 216 13.60 20.32 -3.06
N CYS A 217 12.64 19.73 -3.78
CA CYS A 217 12.92 18.69 -4.77
C CYS A 217 13.73 19.26 -5.95
N ARG A 218 14.83 18.58 -6.30
CA ARG A 218 15.72 18.93 -7.43
C ARG A 218 15.64 17.95 -8.58
N GLY A 219 14.69 17.01 -8.56
CA GLY A 219 14.45 16.09 -9.67
C GLY A 219 15.55 15.05 -9.92
N TRP A 220 16.40 14.75 -8.95
CA TRP A 220 17.51 13.80 -9.12
C TRP A 220 17.09 12.33 -9.17
N ARG A 221 15.86 12.02 -8.79
CA ARG A 221 15.20 10.72 -8.94
C ARG A 221 15.82 9.54 -8.16
N TYR A 222 16.77 9.79 -7.26
CA TYR A 222 17.32 8.73 -6.38
C TYR A 222 16.25 8.05 -5.52
N CYS A 223 15.20 8.77 -5.12
CA CYS A 223 14.07 8.23 -4.39
C CYS A 223 13.27 7.18 -5.18
N MET A 224 13.27 7.25 -6.54
CA MET A 224 12.66 6.23 -7.38
C MET A 224 13.44 4.92 -7.32
N THR A 225 14.77 4.99 -7.40
CA THR A 225 15.62 3.80 -7.22
C THR A 225 15.58 3.32 -5.78
N GLY A 226 15.66 4.23 -4.80
CA GLY A 226 15.67 3.90 -3.39
C GLY A 226 14.40 3.18 -2.90
N CYS A 227 13.26 3.43 -3.52
CA CYS A 227 12.02 2.75 -3.19
C CYS A 227 12.00 1.32 -3.76
N PRO A 228 12.01 0.26 -2.92
CA PRO A 228 11.94 -1.11 -3.43
C PRO A 228 10.56 -1.44 -4.02
N TYR A 229 9.51 -0.78 -3.55
CA TYR A 229 8.14 -0.95 -4.04
C TYR A 229 7.85 -0.16 -5.33
N LYS A 230 8.78 0.66 -5.79
CA LYS A 230 8.66 1.50 -7.01
C LYS A 230 7.38 2.36 -7.02
N LYS A 231 7.02 2.91 -5.86
CA LYS A 231 5.86 3.80 -5.68
C LYS A 231 6.22 5.28 -5.57
N VAL A 232 7.39 5.65 -6.09
CA VAL A 232 7.81 7.03 -6.33
C VAL A 232 7.88 7.24 -7.83
N TYR A 233 7.28 8.29 -8.32
CA TYR A 233 7.15 8.63 -9.73
C TYR A 233 7.82 9.97 -10.02
N PHE A 234 7.91 10.33 -11.28
CA PHE A 234 8.50 11.59 -11.72
C PHE A 234 7.55 12.34 -12.65
N ASN A 235 7.21 13.55 -12.30
CA ASN A 235 6.40 14.40 -13.16
C ASN A 235 7.29 15.06 -14.21
N TRP A 236 7.10 14.69 -15.46
CA TRP A 236 7.93 15.13 -16.59
C TRP A 236 7.70 16.60 -16.96
N LYS A 237 6.56 17.17 -16.59
CA LYS A 237 6.24 18.58 -16.85
C LYS A 237 6.85 19.49 -15.77
N THR A 238 6.73 19.12 -14.51
CA THR A 238 7.26 19.90 -13.39
C THR A 238 8.71 19.56 -13.04
N ASN A 239 9.24 18.45 -13.53
CA ASN A 239 10.56 17.91 -13.20
C ASN A 239 10.73 17.60 -11.71
N LYS A 240 9.68 17.17 -11.05
CA LYS A 240 9.64 16.86 -9.62
C LYS A 240 9.23 15.40 -9.36
N ALA A 241 9.70 14.87 -8.24
CA ALA A 241 9.24 13.57 -7.77
C ALA A 241 7.86 13.68 -7.13
N GLU A 242 7.02 12.69 -7.36
CA GLU A 242 5.68 12.60 -6.79
C GLU A 242 5.37 11.18 -6.33
N LYS A 243 4.52 11.05 -5.32
CA LYS A 243 4.10 9.76 -4.77
C LYS A 243 2.77 9.88 -4.03
N CYS A 244 2.19 8.73 -3.68
CA CYS A 244 1.02 8.70 -2.82
C CYS A 244 1.25 9.56 -1.56
N THR A 245 0.30 10.45 -1.28
CA THR A 245 0.30 11.36 -0.13
C THR A 245 -0.45 10.80 1.07
N PHE A 246 -0.94 9.56 1.00
CA PHE A 246 -1.89 8.96 1.95
C PHE A 246 -3.16 9.80 2.13
N CYS A 247 -3.47 10.62 1.13
CA CYS A 247 -4.55 11.61 1.17
C CYS A 247 -4.52 12.47 2.44
N PHE A 248 -3.32 12.93 2.88
CA PHE A 248 -3.15 13.63 4.16
C PHE A 248 -4.15 14.77 4.38
N PRO A 249 -4.58 15.56 3.37
CA PRO A 249 -5.58 16.60 3.61
C PRO A 249 -6.95 16.04 4.03
N ARG A 250 -7.26 14.80 3.61
CA ARG A 250 -8.48 14.11 4.07
C ARG A 250 -8.30 13.56 5.47
N ILE A 251 -7.14 12.98 5.76
CA ILE A 251 -6.81 12.49 7.11
C ILE A 251 -6.90 13.63 8.13
N GLU A 252 -6.35 14.78 7.83
CA GLU A 252 -6.42 15.99 8.66
C GLU A 252 -7.87 16.50 8.82
N ALA A 253 -8.72 16.32 7.83
CA ALA A 253 -10.15 16.59 7.92
C ALA A 253 -10.95 15.49 8.65
N GLY A 254 -10.27 14.45 9.16
CA GLY A 254 -10.88 13.30 9.82
C GLY A 254 -11.63 12.37 8.87
N MET A 255 -11.23 12.34 7.59
CA MET A 255 -11.84 11.50 6.57
C MET A 255 -10.85 10.43 6.08
N PRO A 256 -11.34 9.26 5.67
CA PRO A 256 -10.48 8.21 5.15
C PRO A 256 -9.90 8.60 3.79
N THR A 257 -8.82 7.91 3.40
CA THR A 257 -8.24 8.03 2.07
C THR A 257 -9.28 7.71 0.98
N VAL A 258 -9.19 8.38 -0.16
CA VAL A 258 -10.12 8.18 -1.29
C VAL A 258 -10.22 6.70 -1.68
N CYS A 259 -9.08 6.02 -1.79
CA CYS A 259 -9.04 4.60 -2.17
C CYS A 259 -9.65 3.66 -1.11
N SER A 260 -9.72 4.08 0.15
CA SER A 260 -10.35 3.29 1.22
C SER A 260 -11.85 3.50 1.27
N GLU A 261 -12.29 4.73 1.08
CA GLU A 261 -13.70 5.09 1.12
C GLU A 261 -14.47 4.50 -0.08
N THR A 262 -13.88 4.59 -1.27
CA THR A 262 -14.50 4.10 -2.52
C THR A 262 -14.39 2.59 -2.74
N CYS A 263 -13.76 1.85 -1.82
CA CYS A 263 -13.58 0.42 -1.95
C CYS A 263 -14.91 -0.33 -1.82
N THR A 264 -15.41 -0.89 -2.92
CA THR A 264 -16.67 -1.65 -2.98
C THR A 264 -16.64 -2.90 -2.10
N GLY A 265 -15.50 -3.58 -2.01
CA GLY A 265 -15.28 -4.77 -1.16
C GLY A 265 -15.15 -4.46 0.33
N ARG A 266 -15.11 -3.18 0.74
CA ARG A 266 -14.88 -2.77 2.13
C ARG A 266 -13.66 -3.45 2.75
N MET A 267 -12.59 -3.59 1.98
CA MET A 267 -11.42 -4.36 2.36
C MET A 267 -10.29 -3.52 2.99
N ARG A 268 -10.45 -2.20 3.03
CA ARG A 268 -9.43 -1.27 3.52
C ARG A 268 -9.80 -0.70 4.87
N TYR A 269 -8.82 -0.68 5.76
CA TYR A 269 -8.92 -0.23 7.14
C TYR A 269 -7.89 0.84 7.39
N LEU A 270 -8.21 1.85 8.18
CA LEU A 270 -7.32 2.93 8.59
C LEU A 270 -7.35 3.06 10.10
N GLY A 271 -6.20 3.28 10.69
CA GLY A 271 -6.08 3.49 12.13
C GLY A 271 -4.69 3.97 12.49
N VAL A 272 -4.46 4.11 13.78
CA VAL A 272 -3.21 4.58 14.36
C VAL A 272 -2.47 3.43 15.03
N LEU A 273 -1.15 3.43 14.96
CA LEU A 273 -0.26 2.57 15.74
C LEU A 273 0.70 3.44 16.55
N LEU A 274 0.90 3.09 17.81
CA LEU A 274 2.00 3.60 18.64
C LEU A 274 3.21 2.70 18.47
N TYR A 275 4.39 3.30 18.34
CA TYR A 275 5.62 2.55 18.13
C TYR A 275 6.83 3.18 18.83
N ASP A 276 7.82 2.34 19.17
CA ASP A 276 9.10 2.78 19.71
C ASP A 276 10.06 3.13 18.56
N ALA A 277 10.32 4.41 18.37
CA ALA A 277 11.18 4.91 17.32
C ALA A 277 12.63 4.43 17.46
N ASP A 278 13.09 4.16 18.69
CA ASP A 278 14.46 3.72 18.97
C ASP A 278 14.71 2.27 18.48
N ARG A 279 13.65 1.44 18.40
CA ARG A 279 13.73 0.04 17.96
C ARG A 279 13.73 -0.15 16.43
N VAL A 280 13.33 0.86 15.67
CA VAL A 280 13.16 0.74 14.21
C VAL A 280 14.45 0.30 13.52
N HIS A 281 15.58 0.91 13.88
CA HIS A 281 16.88 0.55 13.28
C HIS A 281 17.33 -0.86 13.69
N GLU A 282 17.13 -1.24 14.94
CA GLU A 282 17.47 -2.57 15.45
C GLU A 282 16.68 -3.65 14.70
N ALA A 283 15.36 -3.49 14.61
CA ALA A 283 14.49 -4.41 13.89
C ALA A 283 14.88 -4.55 12.42
N ALA A 284 15.15 -3.42 11.74
CA ALA A 284 15.59 -3.44 10.34
C ALA A 284 16.96 -4.12 10.14
N SER A 285 17.78 -4.18 11.21
CA SER A 285 19.13 -4.78 11.19
C SER A 285 19.16 -6.27 11.55
N ALA A 286 17.99 -6.93 11.69
CA ALA A 286 17.92 -8.38 11.94
C ALA A 286 18.74 -9.16 10.90
N VAL A 287 19.53 -10.13 11.38
CA VAL A 287 20.47 -10.87 10.51
C VAL A 287 19.73 -11.81 9.58
N ASP A 288 18.79 -12.60 10.13
CA ASP A 288 17.93 -13.46 9.33
C ASP A 288 16.73 -12.67 8.80
N GLU A 289 16.47 -12.79 7.52
CA GLU A 289 15.34 -12.09 6.86
C GLU A 289 13.99 -12.65 7.34
N LYS A 290 13.92 -13.89 7.76
CA LYS A 290 12.70 -14.51 8.32
C LYS A 290 12.31 -13.92 9.67
N ASP A 291 13.25 -13.38 10.43
CA ASP A 291 12.97 -12.73 11.72
C ASP A 291 12.36 -11.33 11.55
N LEU A 292 12.45 -10.73 10.35
CA LEU A 292 12.05 -9.34 10.11
C LEU A 292 10.57 -9.08 10.40
N TYR A 293 9.69 -10.03 10.14
CA TYR A 293 8.28 -9.88 10.45
C TYR A 293 8.05 -9.76 11.97
N GLU A 294 8.55 -10.68 12.77
CA GLU A 294 8.40 -10.65 14.23
C GLU A 294 9.13 -9.44 14.82
N LYS A 295 10.32 -9.09 14.31
CA LYS A 295 11.05 -7.89 14.73
C LYS A 295 10.29 -6.60 14.41
N GLN A 296 9.54 -6.56 13.31
CA GLN A 296 8.67 -5.42 13.03
C GLN A 296 7.50 -5.35 13.99
N LEU A 297 6.91 -6.48 14.39
CA LEU A 297 5.85 -6.51 15.40
C LEU A 297 6.34 -5.98 16.75
N ASP A 298 7.58 -6.30 17.14
CA ASP A 298 8.18 -5.87 18.42
C ASP A 298 8.40 -4.34 18.53
N ILE A 299 8.32 -3.61 17.41
CA ILE A 299 8.41 -2.15 17.41
C ILE A 299 7.11 -1.52 17.97
N PHE A 300 5.96 -2.18 17.76
CA PHE A 300 4.66 -1.63 18.11
C PHE A 300 4.34 -1.86 19.58
N LEU A 301 3.71 -0.86 20.17
CA LEU A 301 3.44 -0.81 21.60
C LEU A 301 1.96 -1.08 21.88
N ASN A 302 1.69 -1.65 23.05
CA ASN A 302 0.33 -1.88 23.51
C ASN A 302 -0.29 -0.53 23.96
N PRO A 303 -1.32 -0.01 23.28
CA PRO A 303 -1.91 1.28 23.61
C PRO A 303 -2.76 1.28 24.89
N PHE A 304 -2.92 0.12 25.53
CA PHE A 304 -3.62 -0.05 26.81
C PHE A 304 -2.66 -0.13 28.01
N ASP A 305 -1.36 -0.17 27.77
CA ASP A 305 -0.35 -0.23 28.81
C ASP A 305 -0.16 1.18 29.44
N GLU A 306 -0.30 1.28 30.75
CA GLU A 306 -0.21 2.54 31.47
C GLU A 306 1.18 3.20 31.35
N GLU A 307 2.27 2.41 31.26
CA GLU A 307 3.62 2.94 31.07
C GLU A 307 3.78 3.50 29.66
N VAL A 308 3.19 2.85 28.66
CA VAL A 308 3.16 3.32 27.28
C VAL A 308 2.36 4.61 27.17
N ILE A 309 1.18 4.68 27.79
CA ILE A 309 0.33 5.87 27.78
C ILE A 309 1.09 7.06 28.41
N ALA A 310 1.64 6.87 29.61
CA ALA A 310 2.36 7.93 30.32
C ALA A 310 3.60 8.43 29.54
N GLN A 311 4.32 7.52 28.86
CA GLN A 311 5.47 7.91 28.03
C GLN A 311 5.02 8.60 26.73
N ALA A 312 3.91 8.15 26.12
CA ALA A 312 3.35 8.76 24.92
C ALA A 312 2.93 10.22 25.16
N GLU A 313 2.25 10.49 26.29
CA GLU A 313 1.90 11.85 26.71
C GLU A 313 3.14 12.72 26.92
N LYS A 314 4.16 12.16 27.59
CA LYS A 314 5.45 12.85 27.79
C LYS A 314 6.18 13.16 26.49
N ASP A 315 6.07 12.29 25.48
CA ASP A 315 6.63 12.48 24.15
C ASP A 315 5.77 13.40 23.26
N GLY A 316 4.66 13.94 23.80
CA GLY A 316 3.81 14.95 23.15
C GLY A 316 2.69 14.37 22.29
N ILE A 317 2.34 13.09 22.45
CA ILE A 317 1.21 12.48 21.74
C ILE A 317 -0.08 12.85 22.47
N GLY A 318 -1.02 13.45 21.76
CA GLY A 318 -2.32 13.85 22.31
C GLY A 318 -3.19 12.64 22.69
N TYR A 319 -4.07 12.86 23.67
CA TYR A 319 -4.95 11.81 24.18
C TYR A 319 -5.84 11.19 23.08
N ASP A 320 -6.31 11.99 22.15
CA ASP A 320 -7.13 11.54 21.01
C ASP A 320 -6.38 10.60 20.07
N TRP A 321 -5.06 10.73 19.95
CA TRP A 321 -4.20 9.79 19.22
C TRP A 321 -4.05 8.46 19.98
N ILE A 322 -3.92 8.53 21.30
CA ILE A 322 -3.87 7.34 22.15
C ILE A 322 -5.20 6.60 22.07
N GLU A 323 -6.32 7.30 22.21
CA GLU A 323 -7.66 6.73 22.06
C GLU A 323 -7.87 6.11 20.67
N ALA A 324 -7.41 6.79 19.61
CA ALA A 324 -7.44 6.26 18.25
C ALA A 324 -6.61 4.98 18.11
N ALA A 325 -5.44 4.89 18.76
CA ALA A 325 -4.62 3.69 18.76
C ALA A 325 -5.31 2.53 19.51
N GLN A 326 -5.96 2.79 20.62
CA GLN A 326 -6.73 1.80 21.39
C GLN A 326 -7.91 1.24 20.59
N ASN A 327 -8.55 2.06 19.77
CA ASN A 327 -9.67 1.65 18.91
C ASN A 327 -9.23 1.21 17.51
N SER A 328 -7.92 1.22 17.21
CA SER A 328 -7.37 0.98 15.88
C SER A 328 -7.66 -0.43 15.35
N PRO A 329 -8.33 -0.55 14.20
CA PRO A 329 -8.47 -1.84 13.55
C PRO A 329 -7.12 -2.40 13.07
N ILE A 330 -6.12 -1.54 12.86
CA ILE A 330 -4.78 -1.96 12.45
C ILE A 330 -4.08 -2.68 13.60
N TYR A 331 -4.13 -2.11 14.82
CA TYR A 331 -3.58 -2.76 16.01
C TYR A 331 -4.19 -4.16 16.21
N LYS A 332 -5.51 -4.26 16.11
CA LYS A 332 -6.20 -5.55 16.25
C LYS A 332 -5.80 -6.55 15.16
N LEU A 333 -5.84 -6.16 13.90
CA LEU A 333 -5.62 -7.08 12.79
C LEU A 333 -4.15 -7.48 12.62
N ALA A 334 -3.21 -6.54 12.79
CA ALA A 334 -1.80 -6.80 12.57
C ALA A 334 -1.07 -7.29 13.83
N ILE A 335 -1.36 -6.70 14.99
CA ILE A 335 -0.58 -6.95 16.21
C ILE A 335 -1.28 -7.97 17.11
N GLU A 336 -2.54 -7.71 17.48
CA GLU A 336 -3.25 -8.56 18.46
C GLU A 336 -3.64 -9.91 17.86
N TYR A 337 -4.26 -9.92 16.65
CA TYR A 337 -4.74 -11.15 16.02
C TYR A 337 -3.74 -11.77 15.05
N LYS A 338 -2.67 -11.05 14.70
CA LYS A 338 -1.63 -11.47 13.73
C LYS A 338 -2.24 -12.03 12.44
N LEU A 339 -3.18 -11.29 11.84
CA LEU A 339 -3.87 -11.65 10.60
C LEU A 339 -3.37 -10.87 9.39
N ALA A 340 -2.61 -9.81 9.61
CA ALA A 340 -2.09 -8.95 8.55
C ALA A 340 -0.57 -8.89 8.60
N PHE A 341 0.05 -8.81 7.44
CA PHE A 341 1.50 -8.89 7.22
C PHE A 341 1.99 -7.68 6.42
N PRO A 342 3.25 -7.27 6.63
CA PRO A 342 3.91 -6.31 5.76
C PRO A 342 4.18 -6.91 4.38
N LEU A 343 4.35 -6.05 3.37
CA LEU A 343 4.76 -6.48 2.03
C LEU A 343 6.29 -6.50 1.95
N HIS A 344 6.88 -7.64 1.58
CA HIS A 344 8.31 -7.82 1.39
C HIS A 344 9.17 -7.30 2.55
N PRO A 345 9.05 -7.89 3.75
CA PRO A 345 9.84 -7.46 4.92
C PRO A 345 11.35 -7.52 4.68
N GLU A 346 11.84 -8.38 3.75
CA GLU A 346 13.24 -8.48 3.35
C GLU A 346 13.81 -7.18 2.76
N PHE A 347 12.96 -6.25 2.35
CA PHE A 347 13.43 -4.91 1.93
C PHE A 347 13.80 -4.01 3.10
N ARG A 348 13.53 -4.42 4.33
CA ARG A 348 13.95 -3.77 5.60
C ARG A 348 13.47 -2.33 5.76
N THR A 349 12.38 -1.98 5.09
CA THR A 349 11.81 -0.63 5.12
C THR A 349 10.71 -0.45 6.16
N MET A 350 10.27 -1.51 6.82
CA MET A 350 9.19 -1.53 7.81
C MET A 350 7.92 -0.86 7.28
N PRO A 351 7.23 -1.49 6.31
CA PRO A 351 6.03 -0.94 5.70
C PRO A 351 4.88 -0.77 6.69
N MET A 352 4.05 0.25 6.47
CA MET A 352 2.89 0.58 7.30
C MET A 352 1.56 0.34 6.59
N VAL A 353 1.59 -0.26 5.42
CA VAL A 353 0.44 -0.90 4.78
C VAL A 353 0.59 -2.40 4.95
N TRP A 354 -0.44 -3.02 5.51
CA TRP A 354 -0.46 -4.42 5.90
C TRP A 354 -1.50 -5.18 5.08
N TYR A 355 -1.30 -6.48 4.92
CA TYR A 355 -2.12 -7.32 4.05
C TYR A 355 -2.59 -8.57 4.78
N CYS A 356 -3.92 -8.76 4.89
CA CYS A 356 -4.46 -10.06 5.28
C CYS A 356 -4.44 -10.97 4.05
N PRO A 357 -3.91 -12.19 4.15
CA PRO A 357 -3.80 -13.11 3.04
C PRO A 357 -5.17 -13.55 2.52
N PRO A 358 -5.30 -13.90 1.23
CA PRO A 358 -6.55 -14.38 0.67
C PRO A 358 -6.84 -15.82 1.11
N LEU A 359 -8.02 -16.05 1.66
CA LEU A 359 -8.49 -17.39 2.05
C LEU A 359 -9.28 -18.07 0.93
N SER A 360 -9.86 -17.31 -0.01
CA SER A 360 -10.74 -17.85 -1.05
C SER A 360 -10.09 -18.90 -1.96
N PRO A 361 -8.82 -18.81 -2.39
CA PRO A 361 -8.18 -19.87 -3.15
C PRO A 361 -8.09 -21.20 -2.38
N ILE A 362 -7.96 -21.11 -1.06
CA ILE A 362 -7.89 -22.27 -0.16
C ILE A 362 -9.28 -22.88 0.02
N MET A 363 -10.32 -22.05 0.11
CA MET A 363 -11.69 -22.52 0.31
C MET A 363 -12.22 -23.34 -0.89
N SER A 364 -11.84 -23.02 -2.12
CA SER A 364 -12.26 -23.78 -3.29
C SER A 364 -11.78 -25.25 -3.26
N TYR A 365 -10.64 -25.51 -2.63
CA TYR A 365 -10.13 -26.87 -2.41
C TYR A 365 -11.04 -27.68 -1.47
N PHE A 366 -11.71 -27.04 -0.54
CA PHE A 366 -12.59 -27.69 0.43
C PHE A 366 -14.00 -27.96 -0.09
N GLU A 367 -14.48 -27.23 -1.07
CA GLU A 367 -15.83 -27.39 -1.61
C GLU A 367 -16.04 -28.76 -2.26
N GLY A 368 -14.98 -29.40 -2.74
CA GLY A 368 -15.02 -30.76 -3.31
C GLY A 368 -14.86 -31.91 -2.33
N LYS A 369 -14.43 -31.64 -1.08
CA LYS A 369 -14.21 -32.67 -0.05
C LYS A 369 -15.15 -32.37 1.12
N ASN A 370 -15.98 -33.30 1.55
CA ASN A 370 -16.98 -33.18 2.63
C ASN A 370 -16.46 -32.57 3.97
N THR A 371 -15.67 -31.50 3.90
CA THR A 371 -15.06 -30.77 5.01
C THR A 371 -16.08 -30.01 5.84
N THR A 372 -17.29 -29.79 5.32
CA THR A 372 -18.43 -29.25 6.10
C THR A 372 -18.84 -30.16 7.25
N GLN A 373 -18.54 -31.47 7.18
CA GLN A 373 -18.84 -32.44 8.22
C GLN A 373 -17.69 -32.65 9.23
N ASN A 374 -16.45 -32.32 8.84
CA ASN A 374 -15.29 -32.41 9.74
C ASN A 374 -14.47 -31.11 9.71
N PRO A 375 -14.77 -30.15 10.60
CA PRO A 375 -14.00 -28.90 10.72
C PRO A 375 -12.52 -29.09 11.07
N ASP A 376 -12.12 -30.22 11.65
CA ASP A 376 -10.72 -30.52 11.92
C ASP A 376 -9.92 -30.81 10.63
N ALA A 377 -10.60 -31.11 9.54
CA ALA A 377 -9.95 -31.26 8.23
C ALA A 377 -9.38 -29.93 7.69
N ILE A 378 -9.74 -28.78 8.25
CA ILE A 378 -9.20 -27.47 7.85
C ILE A 378 -7.70 -27.39 8.14
N PHE A 379 -7.23 -27.90 9.28
CA PHE A 379 -5.83 -27.81 9.67
C PHE A 379 -4.90 -28.62 8.76
N PRO A 380 -5.13 -29.92 8.54
CA PRO A 380 -4.31 -30.71 7.61
C PRO A 380 -4.39 -30.19 6.18
N ALA A 381 -5.56 -29.74 5.75
CA ALA A 381 -5.74 -29.28 4.38
C ALA A 381 -4.96 -27.98 4.09
N ILE A 382 -4.86 -27.05 5.05
CA ILE A 382 -4.00 -25.86 4.92
C ILE A 382 -2.53 -26.28 4.87
N GLU A 383 -2.14 -27.31 5.61
CA GLU A 383 -0.77 -27.84 5.59
C GLU A 383 -0.44 -28.62 4.30
N GLU A 384 -1.42 -29.32 3.74
CA GLU A 384 -1.28 -30.02 2.46
C GLU A 384 -1.20 -29.08 1.26
N MET A 385 -1.71 -27.86 1.38
CA MET A 385 -1.66 -26.83 0.34
C MET A 385 -0.33 -26.07 0.36
N ARG A 386 0.75 -26.73 -0.01
CA ARG A 386 2.12 -26.18 0.06
C ARG A 386 2.31 -24.92 -0.77
N LEU A 387 1.77 -24.90 -1.98
CA LEU A 387 2.04 -23.88 -2.98
C LEU A 387 1.55 -22.47 -2.59
N PRO A 388 0.26 -22.25 -2.26
CA PRO A 388 -0.20 -20.93 -1.89
C PRO A 388 0.47 -20.40 -0.62
N ILE A 389 0.79 -21.27 0.34
CA ILE A 389 1.42 -20.86 1.61
C ILE A 389 2.86 -20.42 1.37
N GLU A 390 3.64 -21.16 0.61
CA GLU A 390 5.02 -20.80 0.30
C GLU A 390 5.10 -19.51 -0.53
N TYR A 391 4.23 -19.37 -1.51
CA TYR A 391 4.13 -18.16 -2.31
C TYR A 391 3.75 -16.94 -1.46
N LEU A 392 2.73 -17.08 -0.60
CA LEU A 392 2.30 -16.02 0.32
C LEU A 392 3.40 -15.68 1.33
N ALA A 393 4.11 -16.67 1.84
CA ALA A 393 5.22 -16.47 2.75
C ALA A 393 6.38 -15.71 2.10
N ASN A 394 6.68 -15.97 0.83
CA ASN A 394 7.69 -15.21 0.08
C ASN A 394 7.33 -13.74 -0.08
N ILE A 395 6.04 -13.41 -0.16
CA ILE A 395 5.57 -12.03 -0.30
C ILE A 395 5.48 -11.32 1.07
N PHE A 396 5.06 -12.03 2.13
CA PHE A 396 4.63 -11.39 3.38
C PHE A 396 5.55 -11.62 4.58
N THR A 397 6.37 -12.68 4.56
CA THR A 397 7.17 -13.09 5.71
C THR A 397 8.59 -13.53 5.35
N ALA A 398 9.11 -13.08 4.20
CA ALA A 398 10.43 -13.45 3.69
C ALA A 398 10.68 -14.98 3.64
N GLY A 399 9.62 -15.76 3.35
CA GLY A 399 9.66 -17.20 3.21
C GLY A 399 9.43 -18.00 4.51
N ASP A 400 9.09 -17.36 5.63
CA ASP A 400 8.60 -18.07 6.81
C ASP A 400 7.12 -18.41 6.65
N THR A 401 6.80 -19.70 6.58
CA THR A 401 5.42 -20.17 6.34
C THR A 401 4.54 -20.18 7.58
N GLU A 402 5.12 -20.25 8.78
CA GLU A 402 4.35 -20.45 10.01
C GLU A 402 3.40 -19.28 10.36
N PRO A 403 3.82 -18.00 10.27
CA PRO A 403 2.89 -16.89 10.55
C PRO A 403 1.71 -16.87 9.57
N VAL A 404 1.97 -17.08 8.27
CA VAL A 404 0.94 -17.11 7.22
C VAL A 404 -0.05 -18.26 7.45
N LYS A 405 0.47 -19.46 7.74
CA LYS A 405 -0.34 -20.63 8.08
C LYS A 405 -1.25 -20.34 9.29
N GLY A 406 -0.70 -19.76 10.36
CA GLY A 406 -1.45 -19.39 11.56
C GLY A 406 -2.56 -18.38 11.27
N ALA A 407 -2.31 -17.38 10.43
CA ALA A 407 -3.33 -16.41 10.03
C ALA A 407 -4.47 -17.06 9.23
N LEU A 408 -4.15 -17.89 8.25
CA LEU A 408 -5.13 -18.63 7.45
C LEU A 408 -6.00 -19.56 8.32
N GLN A 409 -5.38 -20.26 9.28
CA GLN A 409 -6.08 -21.12 10.23
C GLN A 409 -7.06 -20.32 11.10
N ARG A 410 -6.64 -19.17 11.66
CA ARG A 410 -7.53 -18.29 12.45
C ARG A 410 -8.69 -17.77 11.62
N MET A 411 -8.44 -17.33 10.39
CA MET A 411 -9.49 -16.84 9.50
C MET A 411 -10.49 -17.93 9.11
N ALA A 412 -10.02 -19.13 8.77
CA ALA A 412 -10.86 -20.28 8.47
C ALA A 412 -11.69 -20.72 9.69
N MET A 413 -11.07 -20.77 10.86
CA MET A 413 -11.76 -21.12 12.11
C MET A 413 -12.82 -20.09 12.49
N MET A 414 -12.54 -18.79 12.33
CA MET A 414 -13.52 -17.72 12.51
C MET A 414 -14.76 -17.96 11.63
N ARG A 415 -14.59 -18.29 10.36
CA ARG A 415 -15.71 -18.58 9.46
C ARG A 415 -16.50 -19.81 9.90
N SER A 416 -15.81 -20.88 10.29
CA SER A 416 -16.42 -22.11 10.79
C SER A 416 -17.23 -21.86 12.06
N TYR A 417 -16.66 -21.15 13.03
CA TYR A 417 -17.35 -20.76 14.25
C TYR A 417 -18.61 -19.92 13.99
N MET A 418 -18.48 -18.87 13.18
CA MET A 418 -19.63 -18.00 12.88
C MET A 418 -20.73 -18.73 12.09
N ARG A 419 -20.35 -19.66 11.20
CA ARG A 419 -21.31 -20.51 10.50
C ARG A 419 -22.09 -21.40 11.49
N SER A 420 -21.40 -22.01 12.47
CA SER A 420 -22.06 -22.83 13.50
C SER A 420 -23.05 -22.03 14.33
N GLN A 421 -22.71 -20.78 14.67
CA GLN A 421 -23.63 -19.88 15.39
C GLN A 421 -24.89 -19.56 14.58
N VAL A 422 -24.76 -19.29 13.29
CA VAL A 422 -25.89 -18.97 12.40
C VAL A 422 -26.77 -20.21 12.15
N THR A 423 -26.15 -21.37 11.97
CA THR A 423 -26.86 -22.64 11.70
C THR A 423 -27.31 -23.37 12.98
N GLN A 424 -27.02 -22.82 14.15
CA GLN A 424 -27.31 -23.42 15.46
C GLN A 424 -26.73 -24.84 15.65
N GLN A 425 -25.60 -25.11 15.01
CA GLN A 425 -24.90 -26.38 15.16
C GLN A 425 -23.92 -26.33 16.32
N PRO A 426 -23.70 -27.45 17.02
CA PRO A 426 -22.70 -27.49 18.09
C PRO A 426 -21.29 -27.23 17.53
N PHE A 427 -20.51 -26.46 18.25
CA PHE A 427 -19.12 -26.14 17.90
C PHE A 427 -18.21 -26.44 19.11
N ASP A 428 -17.12 -27.13 18.85
CA ASP A 428 -16.12 -27.41 19.87
C ASP A 428 -15.18 -26.22 20.04
N THR A 429 -15.34 -25.47 21.13
CA THR A 429 -14.55 -24.25 21.41
C THR A 429 -13.09 -24.52 21.72
N SER A 430 -12.71 -25.75 22.08
CA SER A 430 -11.30 -26.12 22.27
C SER A 430 -10.44 -25.91 21.01
N ARG A 431 -11.08 -25.86 19.84
CA ARG A 431 -10.43 -25.55 18.57
C ARG A 431 -9.94 -24.11 18.48
N LEU A 432 -10.68 -23.17 19.07
CA LEU A 432 -10.26 -21.77 19.17
C LEU A 432 -9.05 -21.65 20.10
N GLU A 433 -9.08 -22.34 21.23
CA GLU A 433 -7.99 -22.35 22.20
C GLU A 433 -6.68 -22.86 21.60
N ARG A 434 -6.73 -23.90 20.74
CA ARG A 434 -5.57 -24.41 20.00
C ARG A 434 -4.90 -23.36 19.11
N LEU A 435 -5.66 -22.38 18.65
CA LEU A 435 -5.15 -21.25 17.85
C LEU A 435 -4.82 -20.00 18.67
N GLY A 436 -4.95 -20.10 20.00
CA GLY A 436 -4.72 -18.99 20.93
C GLY A 436 -5.74 -17.87 20.80
N ILE A 437 -6.97 -18.15 20.36
CA ILE A 437 -8.05 -17.18 20.23
C ILE A 437 -9.27 -17.57 21.07
N THR A 438 -9.96 -16.56 21.58
CA THR A 438 -11.19 -16.72 22.37
C THR A 438 -12.42 -16.53 21.49
N GLU A 439 -13.59 -16.97 21.96
CA GLU A 439 -14.88 -16.70 21.29
C GLU A 439 -15.12 -15.19 21.10
N ARG A 440 -14.76 -14.37 22.09
CA ARG A 440 -14.89 -12.91 22.00
C ARG A 440 -14.04 -12.34 20.88
N GLN A 441 -12.77 -12.72 20.82
CA GLN A 441 -11.86 -12.31 19.76
C GLN A 441 -12.34 -12.79 18.38
N THR A 442 -12.85 -14.04 18.31
CA THR A 442 -13.39 -14.59 17.06
C THR A 442 -14.59 -13.79 16.54
N LYS A 443 -15.50 -13.36 17.43
CA LYS A 443 -16.62 -12.48 17.07
C LYS A 443 -16.16 -11.09 16.67
N ASP A 444 -15.14 -10.53 17.34
CA ASP A 444 -14.55 -9.24 16.97
C ASP A 444 -13.83 -9.31 15.63
N MET A 445 -13.07 -10.38 15.37
CA MET A 445 -12.47 -10.65 14.05
C MET A 445 -13.54 -10.69 12.94
N TYR A 446 -14.67 -11.36 13.18
CA TYR A 446 -15.77 -11.41 12.21
C TYR A 446 -16.43 -10.03 12.03
N ARG A 447 -16.59 -9.24 13.08
CA ARG A 447 -17.10 -7.88 13.00
C ARG A 447 -16.20 -7.04 12.09
N LEU A 448 -14.89 -7.12 12.27
CA LEU A 448 -13.91 -6.40 11.47
C LEU A 448 -13.85 -6.93 10.04
N LEU A 449 -13.61 -8.22 9.84
CA LEU A 449 -13.33 -8.80 8.51
C LEU A 449 -14.61 -9.11 7.71
N GLY A 450 -15.66 -9.60 8.37
CA GLY A 450 -16.92 -9.99 7.74
C GLY A 450 -17.84 -8.80 7.51
N LEU A 451 -18.27 -8.12 8.59
CA LEU A 451 -19.23 -7.02 8.53
C LEU A 451 -18.59 -5.73 7.99
N ALA A 452 -17.38 -5.42 8.45
CA ALA A 452 -16.56 -4.30 8.01
C ALA A 452 -17.36 -2.99 7.89
N LYS A 453 -18.03 -2.59 8.97
CA LYS A 453 -18.77 -1.33 9.02
C LYS A 453 -17.82 -0.13 8.87
N TYR A 454 -18.35 1.01 8.52
CA TYR A 454 -17.57 2.22 8.28
C TYR A 454 -16.79 2.65 9.54
N GLU A 455 -17.49 2.72 10.67
CA GLU A 455 -16.94 3.09 11.98
C GLU A 455 -15.90 2.10 12.51
N ASP A 456 -16.02 0.82 12.16
CA ASP A 456 -15.06 -0.23 12.55
C ASP A 456 -13.80 -0.21 11.67
N ARG A 457 -13.91 0.34 10.45
CA ARG A 457 -12.79 0.38 9.48
C ARG A 457 -11.93 1.62 9.58
N PHE A 458 -12.49 2.75 10.00
CA PHE A 458 -11.82 4.04 9.92
C PHE A 458 -11.79 4.72 11.28
N VAL A 459 -10.62 4.65 11.91
CA VAL A 459 -10.34 5.29 13.20
C VAL A 459 -9.28 6.36 12.98
N ILE A 460 -9.71 7.60 12.91
CA ILE A 460 -8.88 8.78 12.64
C ILE A 460 -9.00 9.72 13.84
N PRO A 461 -7.88 10.23 14.38
CA PRO A 461 -7.90 11.10 15.55
C PRO A 461 -8.80 12.33 15.38
N THR A 462 -9.49 12.72 16.45
CA THR A 462 -10.43 13.83 16.41
C THR A 462 -9.75 15.19 16.36
N SER A 463 -8.61 15.35 17.02
CA SER A 463 -7.80 16.56 16.97
C SER A 463 -7.33 16.91 15.56
N HIS A 464 -7.12 15.91 14.72
CA HIS A 464 -6.84 16.13 13.31
C HIS A 464 -7.97 16.87 12.59
N LYS A 465 -9.22 16.60 12.95
CA LYS A 465 -10.39 17.29 12.39
C LYS A 465 -10.46 18.74 12.83
N GLU A 466 -10.09 19.00 14.08
CA GLU A 466 -10.15 20.34 14.66
C GLU A 466 -9.02 21.23 14.15
N THR A 467 -7.80 20.70 14.12
CA THR A 467 -6.61 21.45 13.72
C THR A 467 -6.49 21.66 12.22
N TYR A 468 -7.20 20.90 11.41
CA TYR A 468 -7.17 21.01 9.95
C TYR A 468 -7.49 22.44 9.46
N LEU A 469 -8.50 23.06 10.01
CA LEU A 469 -8.92 24.40 9.62
C LEU A 469 -7.92 25.50 10.02
N ASP A 470 -7.27 25.33 11.16
CA ASP A 470 -6.35 26.33 11.74
C ASP A 470 -4.94 26.23 11.11
N THR A 471 -4.49 25.04 10.83
CA THR A 471 -3.11 24.77 10.37
C THR A 471 -3.00 24.51 8.88
N TYR A 472 -4.10 24.42 8.17
CA TYR A 472 -4.11 24.09 6.74
C TYR A 472 -3.15 24.93 5.91
N HIS A 473 -3.16 26.26 6.10
CA HIS A 473 -2.26 27.16 5.38
C HIS A 473 -0.80 27.09 5.85
N ALA A 474 -0.58 26.68 7.09
CA ALA A 474 0.78 26.50 7.63
C ALA A 474 1.45 25.21 7.10
N GLN A 475 0.68 24.28 6.60
CA GLN A 475 1.18 22.99 6.11
C GLN A 475 1.77 23.03 4.69
N GLY A 476 1.76 24.17 4.03
CA GLY A 476 2.37 24.34 2.71
C GLY A 476 3.82 23.91 2.61
N SER A 477 4.56 23.93 3.72
CA SER A 477 5.94 23.43 3.80
C SER A 477 6.06 21.92 3.99
N THR A 478 4.96 21.20 4.22
CA THR A 478 4.96 19.76 4.55
C THR A 478 4.78 18.84 3.33
N GLY A 479 5.04 19.30 2.12
CA GLY A 479 5.16 18.49 0.92
C GLY A 479 4.28 18.89 -0.24
N TYR A 480 2.98 18.96 -0.08
CA TYR A 480 2.08 19.47 -1.11
C TYR A 480 1.53 20.84 -0.69
N LYS A 481 1.85 21.86 -1.45
CA LYS A 481 1.14 23.13 -1.39
C LYS A 481 -0.19 22.93 -2.11
N TYR A 482 -1.23 22.67 -1.36
CA TYR A 482 -2.58 22.62 -1.90
C TYR A 482 -2.98 24.02 -2.39
N GLY A 483 -3.07 24.18 -3.71
CA GLY A 483 -3.35 25.47 -4.33
C GLY A 483 -2.21 26.47 -4.34
N GLY A 484 -0.95 26.05 -4.08
CA GLY A 484 0.23 26.89 -4.27
C GLY A 484 0.73 26.92 -5.72
N GLU A 485 1.71 27.76 -5.98
CA GLU A 485 2.31 28.04 -7.28
C GLU A 485 2.78 26.83 -8.10
N HIS A 486 2.87 25.63 -7.47
CA HIS A 486 3.27 24.39 -8.14
C HIS A 486 2.15 23.69 -8.92
N PHE A 487 0.91 24.00 -8.63
CA PHE A 487 -0.23 23.61 -9.46
C PHE A 487 -0.58 24.77 -10.41
N GLY A 488 0.42 25.39 -10.97
CA GLY A 488 0.43 26.52 -11.85
C GLY A 488 -0.92 27.08 -12.29
N ASP A 489 -1.01 28.35 -12.53
CA ASP A 489 -2.20 29.12 -12.97
C ASP A 489 -2.97 28.50 -14.17
N ASN A 490 -2.55 27.36 -14.66
CA ASN A 490 -3.11 26.64 -15.81
C ASN A 490 -3.79 25.32 -15.47
N CYS A 491 -3.98 24.98 -14.21
CA CYS A 491 -4.77 23.80 -13.84
C CYS A 491 -6.24 24.18 -13.71
N GLU A 492 -6.97 24.27 -14.81
CA GLU A 492 -8.43 24.54 -14.84
C GLU A 492 -9.30 23.52 -14.12
N GLY A 493 -8.74 22.64 -13.33
CA GLY A 493 -9.50 21.61 -12.58
C GLY A 493 -8.98 21.25 -11.20
N CYS A 494 -7.83 21.77 -10.80
CA CYS A 494 -7.21 21.39 -9.50
C CYS A 494 -6.97 22.57 -8.58
N GLY A 495 -7.39 23.77 -8.92
CA GLY A 495 -6.99 24.96 -8.21
C GLY A 495 -8.07 25.50 -7.29
N VAL A 496 -7.74 25.54 -6.01
CA VAL A 496 -8.24 26.62 -5.18
C VAL A 496 -7.12 27.63 -5.10
N ALA A 497 -7.38 28.82 -5.59
CA ALA A 497 -6.48 29.95 -5.41
C ALA A 497 -6.29 30.20 -3.91
N VAL A 498 -5.08 30.01 -3.41
CA VAL A 498 -4.70 30.46 -2.08
C VAL A 498 -4.74 32.00 -2.12
N GLY A 499 -5.68 32.58 -1.44
CA GLY A 499 -5.91 34.03 -1.47
C GLY A 499 -7.40 34.41 -1.56
N SER A 500 -8.30 33.42 -1.70
CA SER A 500 -9.76 33.66 -1.79
C SER A 500 -10.42 34.11 -0.48
N GLY A 501 -9.69 34.15 0.63
CA GLY A 501 -10.26 34.40 1.96
C GLY A 501 -11.19 33.30 2.46
N LYS A 502 -11.26 32.17 1.77
CA LYS A 502 -12.10 31.02 2.12
C LYS A 502 -11.45 30.17 3.19
N THR A 503 -12.26 29.60 4.05
CA THR A 503 -11.80 28.62 5.06
C THR A 503 -11.39 27.31 4.39
N GLY A 504 -10.52 26.53 5.04
CA GLY A 504 -10.13 25.21 4.55
C GLY A 504 -11.32 24.29 4.28
N GLN A 505 -12.43 24.42 5.05
CA GLN A 505 -13.66 23.66 4.85
C GLN A 505 -14.41 24.09 3.57
N GLU A 506 -14.44 25.37 3.27
CA GLU A 506 -15.07 25.88 2.04
C GLU A 506 -14.28 25.44 0.80
N ILE A 507 -12.95 25.52 0.89
CA ILE A 507 -12.04 25.04 -0.14
C ILE A 507 -12.21 23.54 -0.37
N TYR A 508 -12.28 22.77 0.72
CA TYR A 508 -12.48 21.34 0.67
C TYR A 508 -13.84 20.98 0.04
N ASN A 509 -14.91 21.60 0.49
CA ASN A 509 -16.26 21.33 -0.03
C ASN A 509 -16.39 21.67 -1.52
N GLU A 510 -15.78 22.76 -1.97
CA GLU A 510 -15.79 23.12 -3.40
C GLU A 510 -15.01 22.13 -4.27
N ASN A 511 -13.86 21.65 -3.80
CA ASN A 511 -13.00 20.76 -4.61
C ASN A 511 -13.42 19.29 -4.58
N PHE A 512 -13.93 18.80 -3.46
CA PHE A 512 -14.26 17.38 -3.30
C PHE A 512 -15.75 17.06 -3.45
N TYR A 513 -16.65 18.00 -3.18
CA TYR A 513 -18.09 17.80 -3.35
C TYR A 513 -18.69 18.61 -4.50
N GLY A 514 -18.11 19.75 -4.86
CA GLY A 514 -18.62 20.60 -5.93
C GLY A 514 -18.53 20.00 -7.33
N GLY A 515 -17.66 19.00 -7.53
CA GLY A 515 -17.50 18.29 -8.80
C GLY A 515 -18.39 17.05 -8.96
N ILE A 516 -18.98 16.55 -7.88
CA ILE A 516 -19.77 15.30 -7.90
C ILE A 516 -21.26 15.54 -8.09
N PHE A 517 -21.76 16.77 -7.86
CA PHE A 517 -23.18 17.13 -7.88
C PHE A 517 -23.51 18.36 -8.76
N ARG A 518 -22.76 18.60 -9.82
CA ARG A 518 -23.23 19.47 -10.89
C ARG A 518 -23.71 18.60 -12.04
N ASP A 519 -25.00 18.74 -12.34
CA ASP A 519 -25.83 18.07 -13.35
C ASP A 519 -25.14 17.70 -14.65
#